data_15336f98166335b818bc2bd43f7c221c
#
_entry.id   15336f98166335b818bc2bd43f7c221c
#
_cell.length_a   1.000
_cell.length_b   1.000
_cell.length_c   1.000
_cell.angle_alpha   90.00
_cell.angle_beta   90.00
_cell.angle_gamma   90.00
#
_symmetry.space_group_name_H-M   'P 1'
#
loop_
_entity.id
_entity.type
_entity.pdbx_description
1 polymer ?
#
loop_
_entity_poly.entity_id
_entity_poly.type
_entity_poly.pdbx_seq_one_letter_code
_entity_poly.pdbx_strand_id
1 'polypeptide(L)'
;MTARVLVVDDVAANVKLLEARLSAEYFDVVTAMSGEQALAICERAECDLVLLDVMMPDLDGFEVCRRLKTNPATHHIPVIMVTALDQPADRVRGLEAGADDFLTKPIPELALIARVRSLSRLKMITDELRMRAVTSREIGIESPEREAVADTGRSGRVLIVDDRAASHERIAAMLAEEQSVDVEADPSEALFRAADGNYDLLIVSLGLENFDALRLCSQLRSLDRTRNIPILAITEPDSNARMVRGLEIGVNDYLMRPIDKNELLARARSQVRKRRYTERLRDNVQISIEMAITDALTGLFNRRYMESHLASLLEQASARGKPLAVLVLDIDYFKSINDSHGHDAGDDVLREFALRIKRSIRGIDLACRFGGEEFVVVMPETDIAVAAMVAEGTT
;
A
#
# COMPACT_ATOMS: atom_id res chain seq x y z
N MET A 1 -1.40 -13.77 -13.98
CA MET A 1 -1.13 -12.91 -15.14
C MET A 1 0.35 -12.63 -15.17
N THR A 2 1.00 -12.79 -16.31
CA THR A 2 2.40 -12.42 -16.52
C THR A 2 2.48 -10.91 -16.69
N ALA A 3 3.37 -10.24 -15.95
CA ALA A 3 3.56 -8.79 -16.07
C ALA A 3 4.17 -8.47 -17.46
N ARG A 4 3.68 -7.38 -18.06
CA ARG A 4 4.16 -6.87 -19.34
C ARG A 4 5.25 -5.83 -19.12
N VAL A 5 6.46 -6.12 -19.57
CA VAL A 5 7.65 -5.29 -19.38
C VAL A 5 7.98 -4.56 -20.69
N LEU A 6 8.01 -3.23 -20.66
CA LEU A 6 8.48 -2.41 -21.77
C LEU A 6 10.00 -2.24 -21.67
N VAL A 7 10.71 -2.65 -22.70
CA VAL A 7 12.16 -2.45 -22.84
C VAL A 7 12.43 -1.32 -23.82
N VAL A 8 13.14 -0.30 -23.37
CA VAL A 8 13.45 0.91 -24.14
C VAL A 8 14.95 1.11 -24.20
N ASP A 9 15.53 1.02 -25.39
CA ASP A 9 16.97 1.25 -25.67
C ASP A 9 17.09 1.56 -27.17
N ASP A 10 17.91 2.53 -27.56
CA ASP A 10 18.11 2.90 -28.96
C ASP A 10 18.99 1.91 -29.74
N VAL A 11 19.64 0.99 -29.01
CA VAL A 11 20.48 -0.07 -29.60
C VAL A 11 19.70 -1.38 -29.68
N ALA A 12 19.33 -1.80 -30.87
CA ALA A 12 18.55 -3.01 -31.13
C ALA A 12 19.13 -4.31 -30.50
N ALA A 13 20.48 -4.39 -30.39
CA ALA A 13 21.11 -5.54 -29.74
C ALA A 13 20.83 -5.60 -28.25
N ASN A 14 20.77 -4.46 -27.54
CA ASN A 14 20.43 -4.38 -26.12
C ASN A 14 18.97 -4.79 -25.90
N VAL A 15 18.06 -4.26 -26.73
CA VAL A 15 16.63 -4.60 -26.70
C VAL A 15 16.45 -6.11 -26.82
N LYS A 16 17.03 -6.74 -27.85
CA LYS A 16 16.93 -8.21 -28.09
C LYS A 16 17.51 -9.02 -26.92
N LEU A 17 18.61 -8.57 -26.32
CA LEU A 17 19.22 -9.26 -25.19
C LEU A 17 18.30 -9.24 -23.97
N LEU A 18 17.74 -8.08 -23.64
CA LEU A 18 16.82 -7.94 -22.51
C LEU A 18 15.50 -8.67 -22.76
N GLU A 19 14.95 -8.57 -23.98
CA GLU A 19 13.77 -9.33 -24.41
C GLU A 19 13.98 -10.84 -24.22
N ALA A 20 15.09 -11.39 -24.69
CA ALA A 20 15.39 -12.82 -24.56
C ALA A 20 15.49 -13.26 -23.10
N ARG A 21 16.17 -12.48 -22.24
CA ARG A 21 16.30 -12.78 -20.81
C ARG A 21 14.96 -12.73 -20.05
N LEU A 22 14.14 -11.73 -20.32
CA LEU A 22 12.85 -11.57 -19.68
C LEU A 22 11.84 -12.61 -20.15
N SER A 23 11.83 -12.91 -21.46
CA SER A 23 10.94 -13.95 -22.02
C SER A 23 11.30 -15.35 -21.51
N ALA A 24 12.58 -15.64 -21.24
CA ALA A 24 13.01 -16.87 -20.60
C ALA A 24 12.43 -17.04 -19.19
N GLU A 25 12.11 -15.95 -18.50
CA GLU A 25 11.50 -15.90 -17.16
C GLU A 25 9.99 -15.68 -17.22
N TYR A 26 9.38 -15.92 -18.37
CA TYR A 26 7.95 -15.87 -18.65
C TYR A 26 7.32 -14.47 -18.52
N PHE A 27 8.08 -13.37 -18.69
CA PHE A 27 7.51 -12.04 -18.84
C PHE A 27 7.01 -11.81 -20.27
N ASP A 28 5.92 -11.07 -20.41
CA ASP A 28 5.48 -10.52 -21.70
C ASP A 28 6.28 -9.26 -21.98
N VAL A 29 6.95 -9.20 -23.13
CA VAL A 29 7.90 -8.09 -23.42
C VAL A 29 7.40 -7.28 -24.60
N VAL A 30 7.31 -5.96 -24.38
CA VAL A 30 7.06 -4.96 -25.40
C VAL A 30 8.35 -4.15 -25.59
N THR A 31 8.66 -3.72 -26.79
CA THR A 31 9.92 -3.02 -27.08
C THR A 31 9.68 -1.65 -27.69
N ALA A 32 10.55 -0.70 -27.38
CA ALA A 32 10.59 0.62 -27.99
C ALA A 32 12.05 1.02 -28.28
N MET A 33 12.26 1.72 -29.39
CA MET A 33 13.59 2.14 -29.83
C MET A 33 13.83 3.65 -29.58
N SER A 34 12.86 4.34 -28.95
CA SER A 34 12.97 5.77 -28.61
C SER A 34 12.11 6.14 -27.42
N GLY A 35 12.44 7.27 -26.78
CA GLY A 35 11.64 7.81 -25.67
C GLY A 35 10.21 8.16 -26.06
N GLU A 36 9.97 8.66 -27.28
CA GLU A 36 8.63 9.00 -27.77
C GLU A 36 7.76 7.75 -27.94
N GLN A 37 8.31 6.67 -28.49
CA GLN A 37 7.61 5.40 -28.60
C GLN A 37 7.26 4.84 -27.21
N ALA A 38 8.20 4.94 -26.26
CA ALA A 38 7.96 4.50 -24.90
C ALA A 38 6.79 5.25 -24.23
N LEU A 39 6.75 6.58 -24.36
CA LEU A 39 5.66 7.40 -23.83
C LEU A 39 4.30 7.00 -24.42
N ALA A 40 4.24 6.83 -25.76
CA ALA A 40 3.02 6.43 -26.44
C ALA A 40 2.51 5.04 -26.03
N ILE A 41 3.40 4.08 -25.77
CA ILE A 41 3.03 2.73 -25.27
C ILE A 41 2.49 2.82 -23.85
N CYS A 42 3.15 3.60 -22.97
CA CYS A 42 2.70 3.77 -21.59
C CYS A 42 1.33 4.48 -21.49
N GLU A 43 1.07 5.48 -22.34
CA GLU A 43 -0.21 6.19 -22.37
C GLU A 43 -1.39 5.29 -22.79
N ARG A 44 -1.13 4.27 -23.60
CA ARG A 44 -2.13 3.26 -23.98
C ARG A 44 -2.32 2.16 -22.94
N ALA A 45 -1.64 2.26 -21.79
CA ALA A 45 -1.64 1.25 -20.72
C ALA A 45 -1.20 -0.15 -21.21
N GLU A 46 -0.25 -0.21 -22.14
CA GLU A 46 0.24 -1.46 -22.75
C GLU A 46 1.42 -2.06 -22.00
N CYS A 47 1.80 -1.53 -20.82
CA CYS A 47 2.89 -2.07 -20.00
C CYS A 47 2.66 -1.88 -18.49
N ASP A 48 3.23 -2.79 -17.70
CA ASP A 48 3.19 -2.80 -16.24
C ASP A 48 4.49 -2.29 -15.60
N LEU A 49 5.60 -2.30 -16.35
CA LEU A 49 6.92 -1.87 -15.90
C LEU A 49 7.74 -1.41 -17.09
N VAL A 50 8.60 -0.41 -16.90
CA VAL A 50 9.51 0.10 -17.93
C VAL A 50 10.96 -0.17 -17.52
N LEU A 51 11.72 -0.82 -18.39
CA LEU A 51 13.19 -0.82 -18.38
C LEU A 51 13.65 0.23 -19.37
N LEU A 52 14.29 1.30 -18.90
CA LEU A 52 14.56 2.50 -19.67
C LEU A 52 16.06 2.79 -19.73
N ASP A 53 16.62 2.74 -20.92
CA ASP A 53 17.99 3.25 -21.11
C ASP A 53 18.05 4.75 -20.88
N VAL A 54 19.14 5.18 -20.25
CA VAL A 54 19.36 6.60 -19.95
C VAL A 54 19.92 7.34 -21.16
N MET A 55 20.83 6.70 -21.88
CA MET A 55 21.60 7.34 -22.96
C MET A 55 20.93 7.10 -24.32
N MET A 56 19.87 7.83 -24.61
CA MET A 56 19.18 7.78 -25.90
C MET A 56 19.27 9.12 -26.63
N PRO A 57 19.29 9.12 -27.98
CA PRO A 57 19.23 10.35 -28.76
C PRO A 57 17.87 11.05 -28.63
N ASP A 58 17.83 12.35 -28.90
CA ASP A 58 16.66 13.23 -28.89
C ASP A 58 16.02 13.40 -27.52
N LEU A 59 15.49 12.36 -26.93
CA LEU A 59 14.84 12.38 -25.62
C LEU A 59 15.53 11.40 -24.67
N ASP A 60 16.33 11.92 -23.71
CA ASP A 60 17.07 11.10 -22.76
C ASP A 60 16.12 10.37 -21.77
N GLY A 61 16.61 9.26 -21.17
CA GLY A 61 15.82 8.47 -20.24
C GLY A 61 15.38 9.23 -18.98
N PHE A 62 16.12 10.23 -18.55
CA PHE A 62 15.71 11.06 -17.41
C PHE A 62 14.46 11.88 -17.73
N GLU A 63 14.39 12.47 -18.92
CA GLU A 63 13.24 13.25 -19.34
C GLU A 63 12.02 12.37 -19.64
N VAL A 64 12.22 11.18 -20.25
CA VAL A 64 11.15 10.18 -20.42
C VAL A 64 10.57 9.81 -19.06
N CYS A 65 11.42 9.48 -18.09
CA CYS A 65 10.98 9.13 -16.74
C CYS A 65 10.21 10.27 -16.09
N ARG A 66 10.71 11.51 -16.17
CA ARG A 66 10.02 12.68 -15.61
C ARG A 66 8.63 12.86 -16.20
N ARG A 67 8.49 12.74 -17.53
CA ARG A 67 7.17 12.82 -18.21
C ARG A 67 6.23 11.71 -17.76
N LEU A 68 6.71 10.48 -17.68
CA LEU A 68 5.91 9.36 -17.16
C LEU A 68 5.43 9.61 -15.72
N LYS A 69 6.30 10.15 -14.86
CA LYS A 69 6.00 10.34 -13.43
C LYS A 69 5.20 11.61 -13.13
N THR A 70 5.15 12.56 -14.03
CA THR A 70 4.30 13.76 -13.88
C THR A 70 2.92 13.60 -14.51
N ASN A 71 2.73 12.64 -15.41
CA ASN A 71 1.44 12.37 -16.04
C ASN A 71 0.56 11.50 -15.14
N PRO A 72 -0.65 11.95 -14.73
CA PRO A 72 -1.57 11.18 -13.89
C PRO A 72 -1.96 9.81 -14.44
N ALA A 73 -1.92 9.62 -15.75
CA ALA A 73 -2.24 8.35 -16.40
C ALA A 73 -1.11 7.31 -16.28
N THR A 74 0.16 7.74 -16.15
CA THR A 74 1.32 6.85 -16.23
C THR A 74 2.23 6.87 -15.00
N HIS A 75 2.06 7.84 -14.06
CA HIS A 75 2.95 8.00 -12.89
C HIS A 75 3.07 6.74 -12.02
N HIS A 76 2.05 5.89 -12.04
CA HIS A 76 2.00 4.64 -11.27
C HIS A 76 2.80 3.50 -11.90
N ILE A 77 3.25 3.64 -13.16
CA ILE A 77 4.07 2.63 -13.85
C ILE A 77 5.50 2.70 -13.28
N PRO A 78 6.04 1.62 -12.69
CA PRO A 78 7.40 1.61 -12.20
C PRO A 78 8.40 1.68 -13.36
N VAL A 79 9.47 2.46 -13.13
CA VAL A 79 10.57 2.68 -14.09
C VAL A 79 11.88 2.22 -13.47
N ILE A 80 12.54 1.28 -14.09
CA ILE A 80 13.93 0.90 -13.80
C ILE A 80 14.82 1.53 -14.85
N MET A 81 15.71 2.40 -14.43
CA MET A 81 16.71 2.95 -15.36
C MET A 81 17.85 1.96 -15.57
N VAL A 82 18.22 1.79 -16.82
CA VAL A 82 19.36 0.98 -17.25
C VAL A 82 20.43 1.92 -17.77
N THR A 83 21.63 1.91 -17.21
CA THR A 83 22.63 2.92 -17.53
C THR A 83 24.05 2.37 -17.51
N ALA A 84 24.93 2.91 -18.35
CA ALA A 84 26.36 2.74 -18.25
C ALA A 84 26.98 3.72 -17.22
N LEU A 85 26.23 4.71 -16.77
CA LEU A 85 26.65 5.67 -15.77
C LEU A 85 26.56 5.02 -14.38
N ASP A 86 27.68 4.94 -13.68
CA ASP A 86 27.78 4.29 -12.36
C ASP A 86 28.03 5.28 -11.21
N GLN A 87 28.14 6.57 -11.52
CA GLN A 87 28.38 7.58 -10.50
C GLN A 87 27.16 7.83 -9.62
N PRO A 88 27.36 8.09 -8.31
CA PRO A 88 26.27 8.42 -7.40
C PRO A 88 25.39 9.59 -7.86
N ALA A 89 25.97 10.60 -8.50
CA ALA A 89 25.24 11.76 -9.02
C ALA A 89 24.20 11.37 -10.09
N ASP A 90 24.51 10.41 -10.96
CA ASP A 90 23.60 9.97 -12.01
C ASP A 90 22.41 9.18 -11.41
N ARG A 91 22.67 8.36 -10.39
CA ARG A 91 21.62 7.65 -9.65
C ARG A 91 20.69 8.62 -8.93
N VAL A 92 21.24 9.66 -8.28
CA VAL A 92 20.46 10.72 -7.65
C VAL A 92 19.56 11.42 -8.68
N ARG A 93 20.14 11.83 -9.81
CA ARG A 93 19.39 12.50 -10.89
C ARG A 93 18.20 11.69 -11.39
N GLY A 94 18.38 10.38 -11.52
CA GLY A 94 17.29 9.52 -11.94
C GLY A 94 16.23 9.28 -10.87
N LEU A 95 16.62 9.12 -9.60
CA LEU A 95 15.67 9.04 -8.49
C LEU A 95 14.86 10.35 -8.35
N GLU A 96 15.50 11.50 -8.59
CA GLU A 96 14.83 12.81 -8.64
C GLU A 96 13.90 12.95 -9.85
N ALA A 97 14.22 12.33 -10.98
CA ALA A 97 13.33 12.20 -12.13
C ALA A 97 12.15 11.27 -11.85
N GLY A 98 12.17 10.55 -10.73
CA GLY A 98 11.10 9.66 -10.27
C GLY A 98 11.32 8.18 -10.59
N ALA A 99 12.49 7.77 -11.03
CA ALA A 99 12.80 6.36 -11.24
C ALA A 99 12.60 5.56 -9.95
N ASP A 100 12.15 4.34 -10.12
CA ASP A 100 11.90 3.42 -9.01
C ASP A 100 13.14 2.63 -8.63
N ASP A 101 14.03 2.39 -9.60
CA ASP A 101 15.28 1.68 -9.39
C ASP A 101 16.29 1.90 -10.55
N PHE A 102 17.51 1.35 -10.38
CA PHE A 102 18.61 1.42 -11.33
C PHE A 102 19.29 0.07 -11.56
N LEU A 103 19.73 -0.15 -12.80
CA LEU A 103 20.60 -1.26 -13.19
C LEU A 103 21.79 -0.72 -13.98
N THR A 104 22.99 -0.99 -13.51
CA THR A 104 24.23 -0.59 -14.23
C THR A 104 24.61 -1.65 -15.27
N LYS A 105 24.95 -1.22 -16.47
CA LYS A 105 25.50 -2.09 -17.53
C LYS A 105 26.98 -2.43 -17.21
N PRO A 106 27.44 -3.70 -17.33
CA PRO A 106 26.69 -4.87 -17.78
C PRO A 106 25.69 -5.37 -16.74
N ILE A 107 24.44 -5.66 -17.15
CA ILE A 107 23.35 -6.00 -16.24
C ILE A 107 23.49 -7.45 -15.78
N PRO A 108 23.67 -7.71 -14.47
CA PRO A 108 23.61 -9.07 -13.92
C PRO A 108 22.20 -9.62 -14.04
N GLU A 109 22.05 -10.82 -14.63
CA GLU A 109 20.74 -11.42 -14.90
C GLU A 109 19.88 -11.58 -13.63
N LEU A 110 20.49 -12.11 -12.57
CA LEU A 110 19.79 -12.27 -11.27
C LEU A 110 19.27 -10.95 -10.71
N ALA A 111 20.07 -9.87 -10.82
CA ALA A 111 19.65 -8.55 -10.36
C ALA A 111 18.51 -7.99 -11.19
N LEU A 112 18.53 -8.17 -12.52
CA LEU A 112 17.45 -7.78 -13.42
C LEU A 112 16.13 -8.46 -13.01
N ILE A 113 16.15 -9.79 -12.96
CA ILE A 113 14.94 -10.58 -12.69
C ILE A 113 14.37 -10.30 -11.29
N ALA A 114 15.22 -10.23 -10.26
CA ALA A 114 14.79 -9.93 -8.91
C ALA A 114 14.07 -8.55 -8.81
N ARG A 115 14.61 -7.52 -9.47
CA ARG A 115 14.02 -6.17 -9.48
C ARG A 115 12.72 -6.11 -10.27
N VAL A 116 12.70 -6.71 -11.47
CA VAL A 116 11.48 -6.76 -12.28
C VAL A 116 10.37 -7.49 -11.52
N ARG A 117 10.65 -8.64 -10.91
CA ARG A 117 9.66 -9.37 -10.08
C ARG A 117 9.18 -8.55 -8.88
N SER A 118 10.08 -7.89 -8.17
CA SER A 118 9.73 -7.07 -7.00
C SER A 118 8.81 -5.91 -7.38
N LEU A 119 9.16 -5.14 -8.40
CA LEU A 119 8.39 -3.97 -8.83
C LEU A 119 7.08 -4.36 -9.55
N SER A 120 7.06 -5.44 -10.32
CA SER A 120 5.82 -5.95 -10.93
C SER A 120 4.82 -6.40 -9.86
N ARG A 121 5.28 -7.04 -8.77
CA ARG A 121 4.42 -7.41 -7.65
C ARG A 121 3.82 -6.18 -6.97
N LEU A 122 4.63 -5.15 -6.72
CA LEU A 122 4.17 -3.89 -6.15
C LEU A 122 3.14 -3.21 -7.06
N LYS A 123 3.39 -3.19 -8.37
CA LYS A 123 2.48 -2.64 -9.39
C LYS A 123 1.12 -3.33 -9.36
N MET A 124 1.09 -4.67 -9.34
CA MET A 124 -0.17 -5.44 -9.28
C MET A 124 -1.01 -5.06 -8.05
N ILE A 125 -0.39 -4.96 -6.87
CA ILE A 125 -1.09 -4.57 -5.64
C ILE A 125 -1.63 -3.14 -5.77
N THR A 126 -0.83 -2.23 -6.29
CA THR A 126 -1.22 -0.82 -6.45
C THR A 126 -2.36 -0.66 -7.47
N ASP A 127 -2.32 -1.40 -8.57
CA ASP A 127 -3.39 -1.36 -9.59
C ASP A 127 -4.71 -1.92 -9.05
N GLU A 128 -4.66 -3.02 -8.30
CA GLU A 128 -5.86 -3.55 -7.64
C GLU A 128 -6.49 -2.51 -6.71
N LEU A 129 -5.68 -1.84 -5.89
CA LEU A 129 -6.15 -0.78 -5.01
C LEU A 129 -6.70 0.43 -5.79
N ARG A 130 -6.04 0.82 -6.90
CA ARG A 130 -6.51 1.90 -7.78
C ARG A 130 -7.84 1.57 -8.43
N MET A 131 -8.00 0.37 -8.97
CA MET A 131 -9.27 -0.07 -9.56
C MET A 131 -10.41 0.00 -8.55
N ARG A 132 -10.16 -0.44 -7.31
CA ARG A 132 -11.14 -0.32 -6.22
C ARG A 132 -11.43 1.14 -5.85
N ALA A 133 -10.42 2.02 -5.85
CA ALA A 133 -10.59 3.44 -5.57
C ALA A 133 -11.34 4.19 -6.67
N VAL A 134 -11.21 3.80 -7.95
CA VAL A 134 -11.97 4.37 -9.08
C VAL A 134 -13.46 4.09 -8.94
N THR A 135 -13.84 2.88 -8.53
CA THR A 135 -15.24 2.54 -8.25
C THR A 135 -15.82 3.42 -7.13
N SER A 136 -14.96 3.88 -6.19
CA SER A 136 -15.34 4.78 -5.10
C SER A 136 -15.58 6.23 -5.55
N ARG A 137 -14.96 6.67 -6.65
CA ARG A 137 -15.19 8.01 -7.24
C ARG A 137 -16.65 8.21 -7.71
N GLU A 138 -17.27 7.17 -8.21
CA GLU A 138 -18.69 7.22 -8.59
C GLU A 138 -19.60 7.48 -7.38
N ILE A 139 -19.06 7.33 -6.15
CA ILE A 139 -19.77 7.52 -4.88
C ILE A 139 -19.41 8.88 -4.22
N GLY A 140 -18.59 9.75 -4.87
CA GLY A 140 -18.31 11.12 -4.42
C GLY A 140 -17.14 11.30 -3.45
N ILE A 141 -16.25 10.32 -3.33
CA ILE A 141 -15.04 10.42 -2.49
C ILE A 141 -13.91 11.13 -3.24
N GLU A 142 -13.30 12.15 -2.64
CA GLU A 142 -12.18 12.89 -3.24
C GLU A 142 -10.98 11.98 -3.55
N SER A 143 -10.39 12.18 -4.72
CA SER A 143 -9.30 11.35 -5.22
C SER A 143 -7.99 11.60 -4.47
N PRO A 144 -7.35 10.59 -3.89
CA PRO A 144 -6.05 10.73 -3.24
C PRO A 144 -4.91 11.02 -4.23
N GLU A 145 -5.16 10.92 -5.54
CA GLU A 145 -4.13 11.11 -6.57
C GLU A 145 -3.56 12.53 -6.59
N ARG A 146 -4.36 13.58 -6.34
CA ARG A 146 -3.87 14.97 -6.28
C ARG A 146 -2.94 15.21 -5.09
N GLU A 147 -3.26 14.65 -3.93
CA GLU A 147 -2.43 14.79 -2.74
C GLU A 147 -1.15 13.94 -2.82
N ALA A 148 -1.20 12.76 -3.44
CA ALA A 148 -0.05 11.88 -3.58
C ALA A 148 1.06 12.47 -4.47
N VAL A 149 0.70 13.22 -5.51
CA VAL A 149 1.67 13.92 -6.37
C VAL A 149 2.39 15.03 -5.60
N ALA A 150 1.74 15.66 -4.62
CA ALA A 150 2.32 16.72 -3.78
C ALA A 150 3.21 16.18 -2.66
N ASP A 151 3.18 14.87 -2.34
CA ASP A 151 3.99 14.29 -1.28
C ASP A 151 5.48 14.23 -1.68
N THR A 152 6.30 14.96 -0.98
CA THR A 152 7.75 15.03 -1.23
C THR A 152 8.53 13.83 -0.68
N GLY A 153 7.91 12.98 0.15
CA GLY A 153 8.58 11.89 0.87
C GLY A 153 9.49 12.37 2.00
N ARG A 154 9.35 13.63 2.42
CA ARG A 154 10.05 14.20 3.58
C ARG A 154 9.26 14.00 4.87
N SER A 155 9.92 14.24 6.00
CA SER A 155 9.30 14.11 7.33
C SER A 155 8.69 12.72 7.59
N GLY A 156 9.28 11.67 6.99
CA GLY A 156 8.95 10.28 7.28
C GLY A 156 9.61 9.80 8.56
N ARG A 157 8.98 8.86 9.23
CA ARG A 157 9.55 8.20 10.40
C ARG A 157 10.33 6.96 9.98
N VAL A 158 11.65 6.94 10.23
CA VAL A 158 12.58 5.91 9.77
C VAL A 158 13.17 5.17 10.96
N LEU A 159 13.10 3.84 10.95
CA LEU A 159 13.84 3.00 11.90
C LEU A 159 15.07 2.41 11.22
N ILE A 160 16.24 2.65 11.81
CA ILE A 160 17.51 2.04 11.38
C ILE A 160 17.81 0.84 12.29
N VAL A 161 18.08 -0.30 11.68
CA VAL A 161 18.53 -1.53 12.37
C VAL A 161 19.96 -1.84 11.93
N ASP A 162 20.92 -1.51 12.75
CA ASP A 162 22.35 -1.76 12.51
C ASP A 162 23.07 -1.81 13.85
N ASP A 163 23.75 -2.91 14.15
CA ASP A 163 24.46 -3.18 15.40
C ASP A 163 25.82 -2.46 15.49
N ARG A 164 26.30 -1.84 14.40
CA ARG A 164 27.56 -1.08 14.35
C ARG A 164 27.33 0.39 14.65
N ALA A 165 27.73 0.87 15.82
CA ALA A 165 27.51 2.24 16.29
C ALA A 165 27.94 3.32 15.28
N ALA A 166 29.18 3.26 14.79
CA ALA A 166 29.69 4.21 13.80
C ALA A 166 28.90 4.21 12.47
N SER A 167 28.25 3.09 12.14
CA SER A 167 27.43 2.95 10.94
C SER A 167 26.06 3.61 11.12
N HIS A 168 25.31 3.21 12.15
CA HIS A 168 23.95 3.76 12.34
C HIS A 168 23.97 5.25 12.71
N GLU A 169 24.95 5.73 13.48
CA GLU A 169 25.11 7.16 13.78
C GLU A 169 25.33 7.98 12.50
N ARG A 170 26.19 7.50 11.60
CA ARG A 170 26.45 8.17 10.33
C ARG A 170 25.21 8.19 9.43
N ILE A 171 24.47 7.08 9.35
CA ILE A 171 23.23 6.98 8.54
C ILE A 171 22.17 7.90 9.14
N ALA A 172 22.00 7.88 10.46
CA ALA A 172 21.04 8.73 11.15
C ALA A 172 21.34 10.22 10.92
N ALA A 173 22.61 10.63 11.03
CA ALA A 173 23.02 12.00 10.76
C ALA A 173 22.73 12.45 9.31
N MET A 174 22.91 11.56 8.33
CA MET A 174 22.60 11.86 6.93
C MET A 174 21.08 12.06 6.71
N LEU A 175 20.24 11.29 7.39
CA LEU A 175 18.79 11.31 7.21
C LEU A 175 18.09 12.41 8.03
N ALA A 176 18.68 12.84 9.14
CA ALA A 176 18.07 13.77 10.09
C ALA A 176 17.68 15.14 9.48
N GLU A 177 18.26 15.50 8.33
CA GLU A 177 17.90 16.74 7.64
C GLU A 177 16.46 16.68 7.05
N GLU A 178 15.98 15.49 6.73
CA GLU A 178 14.70 15.34 6.03
C GLU A 178 13.74 14.36 6.70
N GLN A 179 14.23 13.50 7.59
CA GLN A 179 13.46 12.39 8.17
C GLN A 179 13.58 12.41 9.71
N SER A 180 12.56 11.89 10.38
CA SER A 180 12.62 11.57 11.81
C SER A 180 13.20 10.19 11.98
N VAL A 181 14.32 10.06 12.69
CA VAL A 181 15.11 8.81 12.72
C VAL A 181 15.15 8.24 14.12
N ASP A 182 14.73 6.97 14.24
CA ASP A 182 14.96 6.13 15.39
C ASP A 182 16.03 5.08 15.05
N VAL A 183 16.83 4.67 16.02
CA VAL A 183 17.85 3.63 15.84
C VAL A 183 17.57 2.47 16.78
N GLU A 184 17.70 1.25 16.27
CA GLU A 184 17.71 0.03 17.04
C GLU A 184 19.02 -0.74 16.77
N ALA A 185 19.83 -0.84 17.78
CA ALA A 185 21.12 -1.53 17.70
C ALA A 185 21.01 -3.03 17.99
N ASP A 186 19.94 -3.45 18.70
CA ASP A 186 19.65 -4.86 18.94
C ASP A 186 18.66 -5.40 17.89
N PRO A 187 19.13 -6.25 16.97
CA PRO A 187 18.24 -6.82 15.95
C PRO A 187 17.10 -7.67 16.50
N SER A 188 17.25 -8.20 17.73
CA SER A 188 16.21 -9.01 18.38
C SER A 188 15.01 -8.16 18.80
N GLU A 189 15.25 -6.92 19.21
CA GLU A 189 14.23 -5.95 19.61
C GLU A 189 13.62 -5.22 18.39
N ALA A 190 14.31 -5.22 17.26
CA ALA A 190 13.90 -4.49 16.06
C ALA A 190 12.49 -4.85 15.56
N LEU A 191 12.10 -6.13 15.69
CA LEU A 191 10.78 -6.60 15.28
C LEU A 191 9.66 -5.98 16.13
N PHE A 192 9.83 -5.96 17.46
CA PHE A 192 8.87 -5.38 18.40
C PHE A 192 8.79 -3.87 18.20
N ARG A 193 9.92 -3.21 18.08
CA ARG A 193 9.95 -1.76 17.85
C ARG A 193 9.33 -1.35 16.53
N ALA A 194 9.55 -2.13 15.46
CA ALA A 194 8.92 -1.90 14.17
C ALA A 194 7.39 -2.12 14.21
N ALA A 195 6.91 -3.08 15.03
CA ALA A 195 5.49 -3.39 15.17
C ALA A 195 4.73 -2.36 16.03
N ASP A 196 5.39 -1.78 17.02
CA ASP A 196 4.77 -0.79 17.93
C ASP A 196 4.88 0.65 17.41
N GLY A 197 5.88 0.94 16.56
CA GLY A 197 6.09 2.25 15.96
C GLY A 197 5.44 2.38 14.59
N ASN A 198 4.87 3.55 14.32
CA ASN A 198 4.37 3.87 12.98
C ASN A 198 5.53 4.37 12.10
N TYR A 199 6.31 3.46 11.53
CA TYR A 199 7.43 3.79 10.66
C TYR A 199 7.04 3.81 9.20
N ASP A 200 7.53 4.82 8.47
CA ASP A 200 7.37 4.93 7.02
C ASP A 200 8.41 4.12 6.25
N LEU A 201 9.55 3.82 6.88
CA LEU A 201 10.67 3.11 6.26
C LEU A 201 11.49 2.38 7.33
N LEU A 202 11.91 1.16 7.01
CA LEU A 202 12.93 0.44 7.77
C LEU A 202 14.23 0.41 6.96
N ILE A 203 15.35 0.76 7.59
CA ILE A 203 16.70 0.61 7.00
C ILE A 203 17.40 -0.49 7.77
N VAL A 204 17.71 -1.60 7.10
CA VAL A 204 18.27 -2.79 7.74
C VAL A 204 19.65 -3.09 7.15
N SER A 205 20.67 -3.13 8.00
CA SER A 205 22.01 -3.61 7.62
C SER A 205 21.97 -5.13 7.39
N LEU A 206 22.36 -5.59 6.20
CA LEU A 206 22.49 -7.02 5.93
C LEU A 206 23.78 -7.62 6.52
N GLY A 207 24.66 -6.78 7.03
CA GLY A 207 25.93 -7.17 7.66
C GLY A 207 25.90 -7.16 9.18
N LEU A 208 24.79 -7.53 9.82
CA LEU A 208 24.70 -7.70 11.27
C LEU A 208 25.67 -8.80 11.74
N GLU A 209 26.38 -8.60 12.85
CA GLU A 209 27.47 -9.48 13.27
C GLU A 209 26.97 -10.82 13.81
N ASN A 210 25.98 -10.81 14.70
CA ASN A 210 25.50 -12.01 15.40
C ASN A 210 24.04 -12.36 15.09
N PHE A 211 23.50 -11.82 14.01
CA PHE A 211 22.10 -12.01 13.65
C PHE A 211 21.92 -12.16 12.14
N ASP A 212 21.01 -13.04 11.74
CA ASP A 212 20.66 -13.17 10.31
C ASP A 212 19.65 -12.09 9.90
N ALA A 213 20.15 -11.03 9.27
CA ALA A 213 19.35 -9.91 8.79
C ALA A 213 18.25 -10.34 7.79
N LEU A 214 18.47 -11.37 6.97
CA LEU A 214 17.45 -11.90 6.05
C LEU A 214 16.30 -12.57 6.81
N ARG A 215 16.61 -13.24 7.92
CA ARG A 215 15.60 -13.79 8.82
C ARG A 215 14.74 -12.67 9.42
N LEU A 216 15.35 -11.57 9.90
CA LEU A 216 14.61 -10.40 10.37
C LEU A 216 13.70 -9.85 9.28
N CYS A 217 14.21 -9.64 8.05
CA CYS A 217 13.40 -9.17 6.93
C CYS A 217 12.20 -10.10 6.65
N SER A 218 12.40 -11.42 6.71
CA SER A 218 11.33 -12.40 6.56
C SER A 218 10.27 -12.31 7.66
N GLN A 219 10.69 -12.14 8.91
CA GLN A 219 9.79 -11.96 10.05
C GLN A 219 8.98 -10.66 9.93
N LEU A 220 9.63 -9.55 9.55
CA LEU A 220 8.96 -8.28 9.28
C LEU A 220 7.90 -8.39 8.17
N ARG A 221 8.11 -9.27 7.19
CA ARG A 221 7.12 -9.53 6.11
C ARG A 221 5.97 -10.45 6.53
N SER A 222 6.15 -11.27 7.55
CA SER A 222 5.13 -12.20 8.04
C SER A 222 4.11 -11.56 8.98
N LEU A 223 4.43 -10.44 9.63
CA LEU A 223 3.55 -9.76 10.57
C LEU A 223 2.67 -8.72 9.88
N ASP A 224 1.37 -8.72 10.17
CA ASP A 224 0.39 -7.79 9.59
C ASP A 224 0.75 -6.31 9.79
N ARG A 225 1.29 -5.96 10.97
CA ARG A 225 1.67 -4.58 11.31
C ARG A 225 2.88 -4.06 10.54
N THR A 226 3.81 -4.93 10.16
CA THR A 226 5.10 -4.54 9.56
C THR A 226 5.27 -4.95 8.10
N ARG A 227 4.48 -5.91 7.62
CA ARG A 227 4.63 -6.48 6.25
C ARG A 227 4.59 -5.43 5.13
N ASN A 228 3.92 -4.31 5.37
CA ASN A 228 3.75 -3.25 4.38
C ASN A 228 4.77 -2.12 4.52
N ILE A 229 5.59 -2.10 5.58
CA ILE A 229 6.62 -1.09 5.76
C ILE A 229 7.75 -1.39 4.76
N PRO A 230 8.14 -0.45 3.88
CA PRO A 230 9.25 -0.68 2.97
C PRO A 230 10.55 -0.92 3.74
N ILE A 231 11.36 -1.83 3.23
CA ILE A 231 12.69 -2.15 3.76
C ILE A 231 13.72 -1.71 2.73
N LEU A 232 14.61 -0.81 3.12
CA LEU A 232 15.83 -0.46 2.41
C LEU A 232 17.00 -1.21 3.07
N ALA A 233 17.58 -2.15 2.35
CA ALA A 233 18.70 -2.91 2.88
C ALA A 233 20.04 -2.21 2.61
N ILE A 234 20.96 -2.24 3.59
CA ILE A 234 22.34 -1.81 3.42
C ILE A 234 23.22 -3.04 3.29
N THR A 235 24.02 -3.09 2.22
CA THR A 235 24.85 -4.25 1.88
C THR A 235 26.29 -3.87 1.58
N GLU A 236 27.20 -4.82 1.73
CA GLU A 236 28.59 -4.68 1.28
C GLU A 236 28.70 -5.02 -0.23
N PRO A 237 29.70 -4.47 -0.95
CA PRO A 237 29.84 -4.65 -2.40
C PRO A 237 29.90 -6.12 -2.85
N ASP A 238 30.47 -6.99 -2.05
CA ASP A 238 30.69 -8.40 -2.41
C ASP A 238 29.51 -9.32 -2.02
N SER A 239 28.39 -8.74 -1.57
CA SER A 239 27.25 -9.48 -1.02
C SER A 239 26.08 -9.67 -2.02
N ASN A 240 26.36 -9.79 -3.32
CA ASN A 240 25.34 -9.89 -4.37
C ASN A 240 24.31 -11.01 -4.11
N ALA A 241 24.73 -12.17 -3.63
CA ALA A 241 23.82 -13.27 -3.35
C ALA A 241 22.83 -12.95 -2.21
N ARG A 242 23.29 -12.23 -1.16
CA ARG A 242 22.40 -11.77 -0.07
C ARG A 242 21.42 -10.72 -0.54
N MET A 243 21.88 -9.80 -1.41
CA MET A 243 21.02 -8.77 -2.00
C MET A 243 19.88 -9.39 -2.81
N VAL A 244 20.18 -10.31 -3.72
CA VAL A 244 19.16 -11.01 -4.53
C VAL A 244 18.16 -11.73 -3.62
N ARG A 245 18.65 -12.49 -2.65
CA ARG A 245 17.79 -13.19 -1.70
C ARG A 245 16.94 -12.25 -0.85
N GLY A 246 17.46 -11.07 -0.48
CA GLY A 246 16.70 -10.02 0.18
C GLY A 246 15.51 -9.54 -0.66
N LEU A 247 15.73 -9.26 -1.95
CA LEU A 247 14.66 -8.86 -2.89
C LEU A 247 13.60 -9.96 -3.06
N GLU A 248 14.00 -11.24 -3.10
CA GLU A 248 13.07 -12.38 -3.15
C GLU A 248 12.19 -12.47 -1.88
N ILE A 249 12.76 -12.23 -0.70
CA ILE A 249 12.04 -12.21 0.58
C ILE A 249 11.08 -11.01 0.68
N GLY A 250 11.34 -9.93 -0.10
CA GLY A 250 10.48 -8.76 -0.13
C GLY A 250 11.13 -7.48 0.40
N VAL A 251 12.46 -7.42 0.49
CA VAL A 251 13.18 -6.15 0.61
C VAL A 251 12.83 -5.30 -0.61
N ASN A 252 12.52 -4.03 -0.40
CA ASN A 252 12.02 -3.15 -1.47
C ASN A 252 13.14 -2.53 -2.28
N ASP A 253 14.26 -2.24 -1.62
CA ASP A 253 15.40 -1.58 -2.25
C ASP A 253 16.69 -1.86 -1.47
N TYR A 254 17.84 -1.55 -2.05
CA TYR A 254 19.12 -1.70 -1.36
C TYR A 254 20.09 -0.56 -1.68
N LEU A 255 21.02 -0.35 -0.78
CA LEU A 255 22.10 0.62 -0.90
C LEU A 255 23.43 -0.05 -0.55
N MET A 256 24.42 0.08 -1.44
CA MET A 256 25.74 -0.50 -1.23
C MET A 256 26.68 0.48 -0.49
N ARG A 257 27.52 -0.05 0.35
CA ARG A 257 28.62 0.71 0.97
C ARG A 257 29.75 0.96 -0.04
N PRO A 258 30.44 2.12 -0.01
CA PRO A 258 30.23 3.25 0.90
C PRO A 258 28.94 4.02 0.55
N ILE A 259 28.19 4.43 1.59
CA ILE A 259 26.89 5.11 1.42
C ILE A 259 27.12 6.56 0.99
N ASP A 260 26.57 6.92 -0.15
CA ASP A 260 26.43 8.31 -0.58
C ASP A 260 25.20 8.95 0.07
N LYS A 261 25.36 10.15 0.66
CA LYS A 261 24.29 10.86 1.36
C LYS A 261 23.10 11.19 0.45
N ASN A 262 23.37 11.67 -0.75
CA ASN A 262 22.31 12.11 -1.66
C ASN A 262 21.52 10.91 -2.19
N GLU A 263 22.19 9.80 -2.49
CA GLU A 263 21.55 8.56 -2.90
C GLU A 263 20.67 8.01 -1.76
N LEU A 264 21.16 7.99 -0.51
CA LEU A 264 20.39 7.57 0.65
C LEU A 264 19.12 8.41 0.83
N LEU A 265 19.26 9.74 0.80
CA LEU A 265 18.11 10.67 0.93
C LEU A 265 17.11 10.49 -0.22
N ALA A 266 17.56 10.35 -1.45
CA ALA A 266 16.69 10.16 -2.60
C ALA A 266 15.92 8.83 -2.54
N ARG A 267 16.58 7.73 -2.13
CA ARG A 267 15.93 6.43 -1.93
C ARG A 267 14.95 6.47 -0.76
N ALA A 268 15.33 7.04 0.38
CA ALA A 268 14.44 7.18 1.54
C ALA A 268 13.17 7.95 1.16
N ARG A 269 13.29 9.12 0.50
CA ARG A 269 12.16 9.90 0.01
C ARG A 269 11.25 9.08 -0.92
N SER A 270 11.83 8.34 -1.85
CA SER A 270 11.08 7.50 -2.79
C SER A 270 10.29 6.41 -2.06
N GLN A 271 10.88 5.71 -1.09
CA GLN A 271 10.22 4.64 -0.34
C GLN A 271 9.12 5.19 0.58
N VAL A 272 9.37 6.31 1.29
CA VAL A 272 8.37 6.98 2.14
C VAL A 272 7.17 7.42 1.30
N ARG A 273 7.40 8.07 0.16
CA ARG A 273 6.33 8.50 -0.75
C ARG A 273 5.48 7.33 -1.26
N LYS A 274 6.13 6.23 -1.69
CA LYS A 274 5.44 5.01 -2.15
C LYS A 274 4.58 4.39 -1.04
N ARG A 275 5.10 4.31 0.18
CA ARG A 275 4.36 3.81 1.33
C ARG A 275 3.10 4.64 1.58
N ARG A 276 3.25 5.96 1.74
CA ARG A 276 2.12 6.86 1.99
C ARG A 276 1.08 6.81 0.89
N TYR A 277 1.51 6.74 -0.36
CA TYR A 277 0.59 6.57 -1.49
C TYR A 277 -0.22 5.26 -1.37
N THR A 278 0.44 4.15 -1.10
CA THR A 278 -0.21 2.84 -0.97
C THR A 278 -1.14 2.78 0.25
N GLU A 279 -0.77 3.41 1.36
CA GLU A 279 -1.63 3.51 2.56
C GLU A 279 -2.88 4.33 2.28
N ARG A 280 -2.75 5.52 1.68
CA ARG A 280 -3.92 6.32 1.27
C ARG A 280 -4.88 5.56 0.36
N LEU A 281 -4.36 4.79 -0.60
CA LEU A 281 -5.21 3.95 -1.43
C LEU A 281 -5.97 2.88 -0.62
N ARG A 282 -5.31 2.26 0.37
CA ARG A 282 -5.95 1.28 1.25
C ARG A 282 -7.02 1.91 2.13
N ASP A 283 -6.71 3.05 2.74
CA ASP A 283 -7.65 3.80 3.59
C ASP A 283 -8.90 4.20 2.79
N ASN A 284 -8.73 4.67 1.57
CA ASN A 284 -9.86 5.01 0.70
C ASN A 284 -10.72 3.81 0.33
N VAL A 285 -10.09 2.66 0.04
CA VAL A 285 -10.84 1.41 -0.20
C VAL A 285 -11.61 1.02 1.06
N GLN A 286 -11.00 1.13 2.23
CA GLN A 286 -11.65 0.83 3.51
C GLN A 286 -12.85 1.75 3.77
N ILE A 287 -12.66 3.06 3.62
CA ILE A 287 -13.74 4.06 3.75
C ILE A 287 -14.88 3.75 2.76
N SER A 288 -14.54 3.38 1.53
CA SER A 288 -15.55 3.03 0.51
C SER A 288 -16.35 1.79 0.88
N ILE A 289 -15.69 0.77 1.43
CA ILE A 289 -16.39 -0.43 1.93
C ILE A 289 -17.32 -0.02 3.08
N GLU A 290 -16.85 0.76 4.05
CA GLU A 290 -17.65 1.23 5.18
C GLU A 290 -18.88 2.01 4.71
N MET A 291 -18.73 2.94 3.76
CA MET A 291 -19.85 3.68 3.16
C MET A 291 -20.82 2.77 2.39
N ALA A 292 -20.33 1.71 1.75
CA ALA A 292 -21.16 0.76 1.02
C ALA A 292 -22.01 -0.14 1.92
N ILE A 293 -21.57 -0.36 3.18
CA ILE A 293 -22.22 -1.27 4.12
C ILE A 293 -22.90 -0.58 5.29
N THR A 294 -22.65 0.73 5.53
CA THR A 294 -23.25 1.47 6.66
C THR A 294 -24.26 2.51 6.18
N ASP A 295 -25.13 2.94 7.09
CA ASP A 295 -26.03 4.08 6.94
C ASP A 295 -25.27 5.36 7.33
N ALA A 296 -25.23 6.34 6.45
CA ALA A 296 -24.43 7.56 6.62
C ALA A 296 -24.84 8.45 7.80
N LEU A 297 -26.12 8.39 8.23
CA LEU A 297 -26.62 9.19 9.35
C LEU A 297 -26.29 8.57 10.71
N THR A 298 -26.50 7.26 10.84
CA THR A 298 -26.46 6.56 12.12
C THR A 298 -25.17 5.76 12.35
N GLY A 299 -24.41 5.47 11.27
CA GLY A 299 -23.23 4.63 11.30
C GLY A 299 -23.50 3.18 11.72
N LEU A 300 -24.76 2.74 11.71
CA LEU A 300 -25.15 1.33 11.76
C LEU A 300 -24.99 0.72 10.36
N PHE A 301 -25.07 -0.61 10.27
CA PHE A 301 -25.13 -1.24 8.96
C PHE A 301 -26.38 -0.80 8.19
N ASN A 302 -26.27 -0.75 6.86
CA ASN A 302 -27.43 -0.47 6.02
C ASN A 302 -28.25 -1.75 5.74
N ARG A 303 -29.47 -1.56 5.25
CA ARG A 303 -30.39 -2.64 4.89
C ARG A 303 -29.77 -3.69 3.96
N ARG A 304 -29.06 -3.24 2.92
CA ARG A 304 -28.46 -4.13 1.91
C ARG A 304 -27.43 -5.10 2.52
N TYR A 305 -26.58 -4.60 3.39
CA TYR A 305 -25.61 -5.42 4.09
C TYR A 305 -26.29 -6.42 5.04
N MET A 306 -27.30 -5.97 5.78
CA MET A 306 -28.08 -6.81 6.71
C MET A 306 -28.77 -7.97 5.98
N GLU A 307 -29.48 -7.70 4.86
CA GLU A 307 -30.18 -8.74 4.08
C GLU A 307 -29.20 -9.82 3.57
N SER A 308 -28.02 -9.40 3.07
CA SER A 308 -26.98 -10.31 2.61
C SER A 308 -26.39 -11.16 3.75
N HIS A 309 -26.14 -10.52 4.90
CA HIS A 309 -25.46 -11.19 6.01
C HIS A 309 -26.41 -12.10 6.81
N LEU A 310 -27.68 -11.71 6.92
CA LEU A 310 -28.74 -12.51 7.59
C LEU A 310 -28.88 -13.91 6.97
N ALA A 311 -28.80 -14.03 5.65
CA ALA A 311 -28.88 -15.32 4.97
C ALA A 311 -27.75 -16.27 5.45
N SER A 312 -26.52 -15.76 5.50
CA SER A 312 -25.36 -16.53 6.00
C SER A 312 -25.49 -16.89 7.48
N LEU A 313 -26.00 -15.98 8.31
CA LEU A 313 -26.21 -16.25 9.74
C LEU A 313 -27.29 -17.31 9.98
N LEU A 314 -28.36 -17.31 9.20
CA LEU A 314 -29.42 -18.33 9.24
C LEU A 314 -28.89 -19.71 8.86
N GLU A 315 -28.10 -19.80 7.81
CA GLU A 315 -27.45 -21.07 7.40
C GLU A 315 -26.53 -21.61 8.50
N GLN A 316 -25.71 -20.75 9.10
CA GLN A 316 -24.81 -21.13 10.19
C GLN A 316 -25.56 -21.57 11.46
N ALA A 317 -26.61 -20.83 11.84
CA ALA A 317 -27.47 -21.17 12.99
C ALA A 317 -28.13 -22.52 12.78
N SER A 318 -28.67 -22.77 11.58
CA SER A 318 -29.30 -24.05 11.23
C SER A 318 -28.30 -25.20 11.27
N ALA A 319 -27.12 -25.03 10.66
CA ALA A 319 -26.07 -26.04 10.61
C ALA A 319 -25.52 -26.42 12.00
N ARG A 320 -25.49 -25.47 12.95
CA ARG A 320 -24.99 -25.65 14.30
C ARG A 320 -26.09 -25.99 15.33
N GLY A 321 -27.35 -25.95 14.94
CA GLY A 321 -28.50 -26.14 15.86
C GLY A 321 -28.55 -25.06 16.96
N LYS A 322 -28.11 -23.84 16.65
CA LYS A 322 -28.08 -22.71 17.59
C LYS A 322 -29.21 -21.72 17.29
N PRO A 323 -29.79 -21.08 18.33
CA PRO A 323 -30.84 -20.08 18.14
C PRO A 323 -30.25 -18.81 17.45
N LEU A 324 -31.11 -18.16 16.68
CA LEU A 324 -30.86 -16.82 16.13
C LEU A 324 -32.08 -15.96 16.47
N ALA A 325 -31.86 -14.84 17.14
CA ALA A 325 -32.92 -13.88 17.43
C ALA A 325 -32.83 -12.68 16.50
N VAL A 326 -33.97 -12.14 16.12
CA VAL A 326 -34.09 -10.90 15.34
C VAL A 326 -35.04 -9.95 16.10
N LEU A 327 -34.56 -8.74 16.35
CA LEU A 327 -35.36 -7.64 16.86
C LEU A 327 -35.67 -6.66 15.72
N VAL A 328 -36.91 -6.23 15.66
CA VAL A 328 -37.33 -5.11 14.80
C VAL A 328 -37.77 -4.00 15.74
N LEU A 329 -37.21 -2.84 15.59
CA LEU A 329 -37.38 -1.66 16.41
C LEU A 329 -37.88 -0.50 15.57
N ASP A 330 -38.78 0.30 16.10
CA ASP A 330 -39.35 1.49 15.45
C ASP A 330 -39.42 2.63 16.44
N ILE A 331 -39.21 3.88 16.03
CA ILE A 331 -39.28 5.05 16.91
C ILE A 331 -40.72 5.58 16.92
N ASP A 332 -41.40 5.43 18.06
CA ASP A 332 -42.75 5.93 18.20
C ASP A 332 -42.89 7.43 17.98
N TYR A 333 -43.88 7.83 17.20
CA TYR A 333 -44.21 9.22 16.91
C TYR A 333 -43.08 10.00 16.21
N PHE A 334 -42.15 9.36 15.50
CA PHE A 334 -41.01 9.99 14.86
C PHE A 334 -41.43 11.10 13.88
N LYS A 335 -42.48 10.88 13.11
CA LYS A 335 -43.08 11.91 12.26
C LYS A 335 -43.48 13.17 13.03
N SER A 336 -44.08 13.01 14.20
CA SER A 336 -44.48 14.14 15.04
C SER A 336 -43.29 14.93 15.57
N ILE A 337 -42.16 14.28 15.81
CA ILE A 337 -40.91 14.93 16.19
C ILE A 337 -40.43 15.80 15.03
N ASN A 338 -40.39 15.27 13.83
CA ASN A 338 -39.98 16.02 12.61
C ASN A 338 -40.91 17.21 12.33
N ASP A 339 -42.21 17.00 12.44
CA ASP A 339 -43.21 18.05 12.17
C ASP A 339 -43.16 19.18 13.22
N SER A 340 -42.79 18.88 14.46
CA SER A 340 -42.75 19.84 15.58
C SER A 340 -41.40 20.55 15.75
N HIS A 341 -40.30 19.86 15.45
CA HIS A 341 -38.92 20.32 15.77
C HIS A 341 -37.98 20.38 14.56
N GLY A 342 -38.44 19.98 13.37
CA GLY A 342 -37.66 19.95 12.14
C GLY A 342 -36.85 18.65 11.94
N HIS A 343 -36.40 18.45 10.72
CA HIS A 343 -35.65 17.22 10.35
C HIS A 343 -34.32 17.07 11.06
N ASP A 344 -33.64 18.18 11.37
CA ASP A 344 -32.35 18.13 12.11
C ASP A 344 -32.54 17.49 13.51
N ALA A 345 -33.65 17.82 14.20
CA ALA A 345 -33.97 17.21 15.49
C ALA A 345 -34.31 15.71 15.34
N GLY A 346 -35.00 15.34 14.27
CA GLY A 346 -35.23 13.93 13.94
C GLY A 346 -33.94 13.17 13.67
N ASP A 347 -33.01 13.78 12.94
CA ASP A 347 -31.69 13.20 12.70
C ASP A 347 -30.89 12.97 13.99
N ASP A 348 -30.97 13.90 14.94
CA ASP A 348 -30.34 13.74 16.26
C ASP A 348 -30.97 12.60 17.07
N VAL A 349 -32.30 12.43 17.01
CA VAL A 349 -33.00 11.29 17.62
C VAL A 349 -32.54 9.97 16.99
N LEU A 350 -32.42 9.89 15.67
CA LEU A 350 -31.93 8.70 14.97
C LEU A 350 -30.48 8.35 15.37
N ARG A 351 -29.61 9.35 15.49
CA ARG A 351 -28.21 9.14 15.92
C ARG A 351 -28.15 8.64 17.37
N GLU A 352 -28.91 9.24 18.28
CA GLU A 352 -28.92 8.85 19.67
C GLU A 352 -29.50 7.43 19.86
N PHE A 353 -30.58 7.11 19.14
CA PHE A 353 -31.16 5.77 19.17
C PHE A 353 -30.18 4.71 18.66
N ALA A 354 -29.48 4.98 17.57
CA ALA A 354 -28.43 4.11 17.03
C ALA A 354 -27.28 3.91 18.03
N LEU A 355 -26.88 4.95 18.77
CA LEU A 355 -25.87 4.84 19.82
C LEU A 355 -26.33 3.97 21.00
N ARG A 356 -27.61 4.06 21.39
CA ARG A 356 -28.21 3.18 22.43
C ARG A 356 -28.21 1.74 21.98
N ILE A 357 -28.63 1.45 20.75
CA ILE A 357 -28.56 0.11 20.18
C ILE A 357 -27.13 -0.43 20.27
N LYS A 358 -26.13 0.32 19.77
CA LYS A 358 -24.72 -0.09 19.80
C LYS A 358 -24.21 -0.41 21.22
N ARG A 359 -24.67 0.30 22.24
CA ARG A 359 -24.27 0.07 23.65
C ARG A 359 -24.93 -1.14 24.25
N SER A 360 -26.12 -1.54 23.77
CA SER A 360 -26.94 -2.61 24.33
C SER A 360 -26.66 -3.99 23.71
N ILE A 361 -25.88 -4.04 22.61
CA ILE A 361 -25.57 -5.27 21.83
C ILE A 361 -24.12 -5.69 21.97
N ARG A 362 -23.81 -6.94 21.63
CA ARG A 362 -22.45 -7.49 21.60
C ARG A 362 -21.78 -7.23 20.26
N GLY A 363 -20.45 -7.28 20.22
CA GLY A 363 -19.69 -7.10 18.98
C GLY A 363 -19.98 -8.12 17.87
N ILE A 364 -20.58 -9.27 18.19
CA ILE A 364 -21.02 -10.29 17.22
C ILE A 364 -22.44 -10.07 16.69
N ASP A 365 -23.22 -9.19 17.35
CA ASP A 365 -24.57 -8.86 16.94
C ASP A 365 -24.55 -7.82 15.82
N LEU A 366 -25.49 -7.92 14.90
CA LEU A 366 -25.57 -7.04 13.73
C LEU A 366 -26.72 -6.04 13.94
N ALA A 367 -26.41 -4.75 14.07
CA ALA A 367 -27.39 -3.68 14.11
C ALA A 367 -27.46 -2.94 12.79
N CYS A 368 -28.66 -2.72 12.28
CA CYS A 368 -28.95 -2.12 10.99
C CYS A 368 -30.04 -1.05 11.08
N ARG A 369 -29.86 0.07 10.37
CA ARG A 369 -30.99 0.94 10.03
C ARG A 369 -31.65 0.39 8.79
N PHE A 370 -32.90 -0.07 8.92
CA PHE A 370 -33.62 -0.74 7.85
C PHE A 370 -34.24 0.28 6.87
N GLY A 371 -34.69 1.42 7.39
CA GLY A 371 -35.16 2.56 6.59
C GLY A 371 -35.98 3.51 7.49
N GLY A 372 -35.98 4.83 7.18
CA GLY A 372 -36.71 5.82 7.97
C GLY A 372 -36.35 5.77 9.46
N GLU A 373 -37.33 5.41 10.29
CA GLU A 373 -37.20 5.22 11.74
C GLU A 373 -37.09 3.76 12.18
N GLU A 374 -36.99 2.81 11.24
CA GLU A 374 -36.94 1.37 11.50
C GLU A 374 -35.50 0.85 11.65
N PHE A 375 -35.30 0.04 12.67
CA PHE A 375 -34.00 -0.60 12.96
C PHE A 375 -34.17 -2.11 13.14
N VAL A 376 -33.16 -2.88 12.75
CA VAL A 376 -33.13 -4.34 12.91
C VAL A 376 -31.86 -4.75 13.61
N VAL A 377 -31.99 -5.61 14.63
CA VAL A 377 -30.85 -6.22 15.32
C VAL A 377 -30.91 -7.74 15.13
N VAL A 378 -29.85 -8.33 14.61
CA VAL A 378 -29.70 -9.79 14.44
C VAL A 378 -28.70 -10.29 15.46
N MET A 379 -29.11 -11.24 16.31
CA MET A 379 -28.31 -11.74 17.42
C MET A 379 -28.06 -13.25 17.28
N PRO A 380 -26.89 -13.67 16.81
CA PRO A 380 -26.51 -15.07 16.73
C PRO A 380 -26.42 -15.71 18.13
N GLU A 381 -26.72 -17.00 18.21
CA GLU A 381 -26.63 -17.81 19.42
C GLU A 381 -27.40 -17.18 20.63
N THR A 382 -28.54 -16.55 20.34
CA THR A 382 -29.35 -15.83 21.33
C THR A 382 -30.78 -16.35 21.32
N ASP A 383 -31.28 -16.74 22.49
CA ASP A 383 -32.67 -17.14 22.67
C ASP A 383 -33.61 -15.94 22.86
N ILE A 384 -34.90 -16.19 22.84
CA ILE A 384 -35.91 -15.15 22.90
C ILE A 384 -35.90 -14.39 24.25
N ALA A 385 -35.52 -15.06 25.34
CA ALA A 385 -35.52 -14.43 26.69
C ALA A 385 -34.38 -13.37 26.76
N VAL A 386 -33.22 -13.70 26.27
CA VAL A 386 -32.07 -12.76 26.18
C VAL A 386 -32.36 -11.64 25.19
N ALA A 387 -33.01 -11.96 24.05
CA ALA A 387 -33.39 -10.95 23.08
C ALA A 387 -34.39 -9.93 23.65
N ALA A 388 -35.34 -10.36 24.43
CA ALA A 388 -36.31 -9.49 25.11
C ALA A 388 -35.63 -8.53 26.11
N MET A 389 -34.64 -8.99 26.88
CA MET A 389 -33.85 -8.13 27.77
C MET A 389 -33.06 -7.06 26.99
N VAL A 390 -32.49 -7.40 25.84
CA VAL A 390 -31.79 -6.43 24.99
C VAL A 390 -32.78 -5.40 24.44
N ALA A 391 -33.98 -5.81 24.03
CA ALA A 391 -35.02 -4.90 23.56
C ALA A 391 -35.45 -3.89 24.65
N GLU A 392 -35.67 -4.35 25.89
CA GLU A 392 -35.99 -3.48 27.01
C GLU A 392 -34.86 -2.50 27.39
N GLY A 393 -33.61 -2.89 27.19
CA GLY A 393 -32.44 -2.04 27.44
C GLY A 393 -32.18 -1.00 26.34
N THR A 394 -32.83 -1.12 25.17
CA THR A 394 -32.70 -0.18 24.05
C THR A 394 -33.80 0.88 24.01
N THR A 395 -34.90 0.65 24.70
CA THR A 395 -35.99 1.62 24.88
C THR A 395 -35.68 2.57 26.04
#